data_226467af064460ff6e524d5d6db55af2
#
_entry.id   226467af064460ff6e524d5d6db55af2
#
_cell.length_a   1.000
_cell.length_b   1.000
_cell.length_c   1.000
_cell.angle_alpha   90.00
_cell.angle_beta   90.00
_cell.angle_gamma   90.00
#
_symmetry.space_group_name_H-M   'P 1'
#
loop_
_entity.id
_entity.type
_entity.pdbx_description
1 polymer ?
#
loop_
_entity_poly.entity_id
_entity_poly.type
_entity_poly.pdbx_seq_one_letter_code
_entity_poly.pdbx_strand_id
1 'polypeptide(L)'
;MSKYLTLVVVGTSILLASLLLIPYISNTQALPVRDGKEMNFFNTSNAIYEGNGEKILSNKNISLIPHFVTEQKYIENGLLNDVENVTNTQTYLNAHISDDILLGKGNGTIETMDGQNITWISSDIGRQIDDKWLFNGITLFNNTESDSLSILNNSVALTKSESGPILADYMWLLE
;
A
#
# COMPACT_ATOMS: atom_id res chain seq x y z
N MET A 1 -13.71 32.18 29.16
CA MET A 1 -13.07 32.01 27.83
C MET A 1 -11.67 31.47 28.01
N SER A 2 -11.40 30.16 28.00
CA SER A 2 -10.03 29.64 27.97
C SER A 2 -9.88 28.10 28.06
N LYS A 3 -10.90 27.31 27.79
CA LYS A 3 -10.75 25.82 27.83
C LYS A 3 -10.65 25.14 26.46
N TYR A 4 -10.89 25.87 25.39
CA TYR A 4 -10.89 25.29 24.02
C TYR A 4 -9.59 25.52 23.24
N LEU A 5 -8.72 26.42 23.72
CA LEU A 5 -7.48 26.74 22.99
C LEU A 5 -6.36 25.71 23.26
N THR A 6 -6.42 25.00 24.40
CA THR A 6 -5.36 24.04 24.76
C THR A 6 -5.48 22.68 24.05
N LEU A 7 -6.67 22.32 23.59
CA LEU A 7 -6.87 21.01 22.94
C LEU A 7 -6.43 20.98 21.46
N VAL A 8 -6.44 22.13 20.79
CA VAL A 8 -6.06 22.24 19.37
C VAL A 8 -4.54 22.19 19.19
N VAL A 9 -3.77 22.69 20.18
CA VAL A 9 -2.29 22.73 20.10
C VAL A 9 -1.67 21.35 20.34
N VAL A 10 -2.30 20.47 21.12
CA VAL A 10 -1.76 19.13 21.40
C VAL A 10 -1.98 18.18 20.23
N GLY A 11 -3.08 18.33 19.47
CA GLY A 11 -3.36 17.50 18.31
C GLY A 11 -2.41 17.74 17.12
N THR A 12 -1.97 18.98 16.94
CA THR A 12 -1.04 19.32 15.83
C THR A 12 0.41 18.95 16.11
N SER A 13 0.81 18.90 17.40
CA SER A 13 2.17 18.54 17.79
C SER A 13 2.49 17.05 17.62
N ILE A 14 1.49 16.17 17.74
CA ILE A 14 1.69 14.72 17.58
C ILE A 14 1.79 14.34 16.10
N LEU A 15 1.12 15.07 15.20
CA LEU A 15 1.21 14.85 13.77
C LEU A 15 2.56 15.31 13.18
N LEU A 16 3.15 16.38 13.75
CA LEU A 16 4.47 16.87 13.30
C LEU A 16 5.62 15.97 13.79
N ALA A 17 5.48 15.35 14.96
CA ALA A 17 6.56 14.52 15.54
C ALA A 17 6.72 13.18 14.78
N SER A 18 5.67 12.66 14.16
CA SER A 18 5.76 11.44 13.36
C SER A 18 6.41 11.65 11.97
N LEU A 19 6.44 12.90 11.48
CA LEU A 19 7.13 13.22 10.22
C LEU A 19 8.64 13.50 10.39
N LEU A 20 9.10 13.77 11.61
CA LEU A 20 10.51 14.13 11.88
C LEU A 20 11.41 12.94 12.22
N LEU A 21 10.86 11.72 12.30
CA LEU A 21 11.63 10.48 12.55
C LEU A 21 11.97 9.70 11.28
N ILE A 22 12.02 10.36 10.11
CA ILE A 22 12.72 9.77 8.97
C ILE A 22 14.21 9.98 9.24
N PRO A 23 14.99 8.95 9.62
CA PRO A 23 16.42 9.13 9.74
C PRO A 23 16.94 9.64 8.39
N TYR A 24 17.64 10.76 8.44
CA TYR A 24 18.38 11.29 7.29
C TYR A 24 19.44 10.26 6.92
N ILE A 25 19.10 9.37 6.00
CA ILE A 25 20.05 8.39 5.45
C ILE A 25 20.90 9.13 4.41
N SER A 26 21.83 9.92 4.92
CA SER A 26 22.97 10.38 4.13
C SER A 26 24.01 9.26 4.15
N ASN A 27 24.40 8.76 3.01
CA ASN A 27 25.30 7.64 2.70
C ASN A 27 24.63 6.27 2.64
N THR A 28 23.71 6.06 1.69
CA THR A 28 23.53 4.75 1.13
C THR A 28 24.73 4.45 0.22
N GLN A 29 25.75 3.77 0.76
CA GLN A 29 26.56 2.94 -0.12
C GLN A 29 25.57 2.02 -0.84
N ALA A 30 25.53 2.11 -2.17
CA ALA A 30 24.76 1.19 -2.98
C ALA A 30 25.13 -0.22 -2.50
N LEU A 31 24.14 -0.95 -2.01
CA LEU A 31 24.34 -2.36 -1.70
C LEU A 31 24.92 -2.99 -2.96
N PRO A 32 25.99 -3.80 -2.85
CA PRO A 32 26.59 -4.42 -4.01
C PRO A 32 25.49 -5.14 -4.77
N VAL A 33 25.29 -4.79 -6.05
CA VAL A 33 24.46 -5.55 -6.97
C VAL A 33 25.03 -6.95 -6.98
N ARG A 34 24.42 -7.83 -6.24
CA ARG A 34 24.78 -9.24 -6.22
C ARG A 34 24.35 -9.79 -7.57
N ASP A 35 25.32 -10.39 -8.25
CA ASP A 35 25.20 -11.00 -9.59
C ASP A 35 23.77 -11.43 -9.93
N GLY A 36 23.20 -10.83 -10.97
CA GLY A 36 21.92 -10.95 -11.68
C GLY A 36 21.10 -12.24 -11.60
N LYS A 37 21.12 -12.97 -10.53
CA LYS A 37 20.05 -13.86 -10.12
C LYS A 37 19.00 -12.98 -9.41
N GLU A 38 18.01 -12.55 -10.16
CA GLU A 38 16.73 -12.19 -9.57
C GLU A 38 16.37 -13.30 -8.59
N MET A 39 16.48 -13.00 -7.31
CA MET A 39 15.83 -13.83 -6.32
C MET A 39 14.34 -13.61 -6.54
N ASN A 40 13.71 -14.48 -7.34
CA ASN A 40 12.27 -14.57 -7.48
C ASN A 40 11.69 -15.02 -6.13
N PHE A 41 11.70 -14.14 -5.14
CA PHE A 41 10.96 -14.34 -3.88
C PHE A 41 9.46 -14.36 -4.13
N PHE A 42 9.02 -13.87 -5.28
CA PHE A 42 7.62 -13.73 -5.64
C PHE A 42 7.28 -14.66 -6.80
N ASN A 43 7.03 -15.93 -6.47
CA ASN A 43 6.38 -16.82 -7.41
C ASN A 43 4.88 -16.48 -7.40
N THR A 44 4.35 -15.93 -8.48
CA THR A 44 2.94 -15.56 -8.59
C THR A 44 1.98 -16.73 -8.36
N SER A 45 2.43 -17.97 -8.61
CA SER A 45 1.63 -19.17 -8.34
C SER A 45 1.30 -19.42 -6.87
N ASN A 46 1.91 -18.70 -5.93
CA ASN A 46 1.67 -18.82 -4.49
C ASN A 46 1.13 -17.52 -3.89
N ALA A 47 0.67 -16.58 -4.70
CA ALA A 47 0.02 -15.37 -4.20
C ALA A 47 -1.31 -15.74 -3.54
N ILE A 48 -1.56 -15.20 -2.33
CA ILE A 48 -2.85 -15.37 -1.66
C ILE A 48 -3.93 -14.49 -2.29
N TYR A 49 -3.53 -13.39 -2.91
CA TYR A 49 -4.40 -12.45 -3.60
C TYR A 49 -3.80 -12.08 -4.95
N GLU A 50 -4.64 -12.11 -5.97
CA GLU A 50 -4.35 -11.64 -7.30
C GLU A 50 -5.43 -10.65 -7.74
N GLY A 51 -5.06 -9.37 -7.86
CA GLY A 51 -5.92 -8.28 -8.31
C GLY A 51 -5.76 -8.01 -9.78
N ASN A 52 -6.85 -7.68 -10.44
CA ASN A 52 -6.88 -7.26 -11.83
C ASN A 52 -8.05 -6.31 -12.12
N GLY A 53 -7.91 -5.52 -13.17
CA GLY A 53 -9.00 -4.66 -13.62
C GLY A 53 -9.30 -3.49 -12.69
N GLU A 54 -8.26 -2.84 -12.20
CA GLU A 54 -8.39 -1.64 -11.36
C GLU A 54 -9.11 -0.50 -12.08
N LYS A 55 -9.98 0.18 -11.34
CA LYS A 55 -10.64 1.42 -11.76
C LYS A 55 -10.30 2.56 -10.81
N ILE A 56 -9.73 3.62 -11.34
CA ILE A 56 -9.49 4.85 -10.59
C ILE A 56 -10.82 5.54 -10.32
N LEU A 57 -11.17 5.72 -9.05
CA LEU A 57 -12.36 6.45 -8.61
C LEU A 57 -12.09 7.94 -8.43
N SER A 58 -10.91 8.30 -7.95
CA SER A 58 -10.47 9.69 -7.82
C SER A 58 -8.96 9.80 -7.78
N ASN A 59 -8.45 10.95 -8.25
CA ASN A 59 -7.05 11.34 -8.12
C ASN A 59 -7.01 12.81 -7.74
N LYS A 60 -6.39 13.15 -6.61
CA LYS A 60 -6.30 14.52 -6.08
C LYS A 60 -4.87 14.86 -5.74
N ASN A 61 -4.46 16.07 -6.12
CA ASN A 61 -3.19 16.62 -5.72
C ASN A 61 -3.31 17.24 -4.34
N ILE A 62 -2.50 16.78 -3.40
CA ILE A 62 -2.38 17.35 -2.07
C ILE A 62 -0.96 17.90 -1.98
N SER A 63 -0.83 19.23 -2.02
CA SER A 63 0.48 19.86 -1.84
C SER A 63 0.83 19.88 -0.36
N LEU A 64 1.84 19.09 0.01
CA LEU A 64 2.49 19.16 1.31
C LEU A 64 3.96 19.49 1.10
N ILE A 65 4.45 20.52 1.80
CA ILE A 65 5.88 20.81 1.82
C ILE A 65 6.53 19.85 2.84
N PRO A 66 7.66 19.18 2.53
CA PRO A 66 8.56 19.39 1.39
C PRO A 66 8.27 18.55 0.13
N HIS A 67 7.30 17.63 0.15
CA HIS A 67 7.02 16.75 -0.97
C HIS A 67 5.62 16.98 -1.53
N PHE A 68 5.48 16.81 -2.84
CA PHE A 68 4.19 16.74 -3.49
C PHE A 68 3.54 15.40 -3.14
N VAL A 69 2.25 15.42 -2.74
CA VAL A 69 1.49 14.23 -2.39
C VAL A 69 0.24 14.13 -3.26
N THR A 70 -0.04 12.94 -3.76
CA THR A 70 -1.29 12.61 -4.43
C THR A 70 -2.12 11.66 -3.58
N GLU A 71 -3.43 11.91 -3.48
CA GLU A 71 -4.41 10.95 -2.97
C GLU A 71 -5.07 10.26 -4.17
N GLN A 72 -5.02 8.95 -4.20
CA GLN A 72 -5.67 8.15 -5.23
C GLN A 72 -6.61 7.14 -4.60
N LYS A 73 -7.81 7.01 -5.16
CA LYS A 73 -8.79 6.01 -4.76
C LYS A 73 -9.06 5.07 -5.91
N TYR A 74 -9.06 3.80 -5.60
CA TYR A 74 -9.22 2.71 -6.55
C TYR A 74 -10.30 1.75 -6.10
N ILE A 75 -10.85 1.04 -7.06
CA ILE A 75 -11.60 -0.19 -6.85
C ILE A 75 -11.05 -1.23 -7.82
N GLU A 76 -10.84 -2.42 -7.32
CA GLU A 76 -10.21 -3.51 -8.04
C GLU A 76 -11.00 -4.80 -7.80
N ASN A 77 -11.12 -5.64 -8.80
CA ASN A 77 -11.58 -6.99 -8.61
C ASN A 77 -10.38 -7.91 -8.42
N GLY A 78 -10.49 -8.86 -7.55
CA GLY A 78 -9.43 -9.80 -7.25
C GLY A 78 -9.91 -11.20 -6.99
N LEU A 79 -8.97 -12.12 -6.98
CA LEU A 79 -9.16 -13.50 -6.61
C LEU A 79 -8.37 -13.76 -5.32
N LEU A 80 -9.04 -14.28 -4.30
CA LEU A 80 -8.42 -14.64 -3.03
C LEU A 80 -8.28 -16.16 -2.96
N ASN A 81 -7.07 -16.63 -2.66
CA ASN A 81 -6.74 -18.05 -2.52
C ASN A 81 -7.18 -18.90 -3.73
N ASP A 82 -7.08 -18.33 -4.94
CA ASP A 82 -7.46 -18.94 -6.23
C ASP A 82 -8.93 -19.38 -6.37
N VAL A 83 -9.79 -19.04 -5.41
CA VAL A 83 -11.17 -19.53 -5.39
C VAL A 83 -12.24 -18.47 -5.15
N GLU A 84 -11.96 -17.44 -4.39
CA GLU A 84 -12.97 -16.47 -3.98
C GLU A 84 -12.81 -15.15 -4.72
N ASN A 85 -13.87 -14.74 -5.45
CA ASN A 85 -13.94 -13.41 -6.05
C ASN A 85 -14.19 -12.36 -4.98
N VAL A 86 -13.35 -11.35 -4.94
CA VAL A 86 -13.44 -10.25 -3.99
C VAL A 86 -13.32 -8.90 -4.70
N THR A 87 -13.79 -7.87 -4.04
CA THR A 87 -13.59 -6.48 -4.44
C THR A 87 -12.69 -5.79 -3.42
N ASN A 88 -11.62 -5.15 -3.87
CA ASN A 88 -10.72 -4.38 -3.03
C ASN A 88 -10.91 -2.89 -3.30
N THR A 89 -11.43 -2.16 -2.31
CA THR A 89 -11.55 -0.71 -2.37
C THR A 89 -10.42 -0.09 -1.56
N GLN A 90 -9.64 0.78 -2.19
CA GLN A 90 -8.38 1.25 -1.62
C GLN A 90 -8.17 2.75 -1.81
N THR A 91 -7.44 3.34 -0.86
CA THR A 91 -7.01 4.74 -0.89
C THR A 91 -5.53 4.79 -0.59
N TYR A 92 -4.77 5.43 -1.47
CA TYR A 92 -3.34 5.65 -1.32
C TYR A 92 -3.00 7.14 -1.23
N LEU A 93 -2.06 7.45 -0.34
CA LEU A 93 -1.33 8.70 -0.30
C LEU A 93 0.09 8.45 -0.83
N ASN A 94 0.40 8.99 -1.98
CA ASN A 94 1.70 8.83 -2.64
C ASN A 94 2.51 10.10 -2.52
N ALA A 95 3.59 10.08 -1.74
CA ALA A 95 4.56 11.17 -1.65
C ALA A 95 5.62 11.02 -2.75
N HIS A 96 5.76 12.03 -3.60
CA HIS A 96 6.75 12.08 -4.67
C HIS A 96 8.11 12.49 -4.09
N ILE A 97 9.01 11.53 -3.90
CA ILE A 97 10.34 11.75 -3.35
C ILE A 97 11.29 12.25 -4.44
N SER A 98 11.16 11.70 -5.65
CA SER A 98 11.81 12.13 -6.89
C SER A 98 10.90 11.83 -8.07
N ASP A 99 11.35 12.12 -9.28
CA ASP A 99 10.57 11.87 -10.50
C ASP A 99 10.29 10.38 -10.72
N ASP A 100 11.13 9.51 -10.17
CA ASP A 100 11.11 8.06 -10.34
C ASP A 100 10.87 7.26 -9.04
N ILE A 101 10.62 7.96 -7.90
CA ILE A 101 10.40 7.32 -6.59
C ILE A 101 9.18 7.90 -5.90
N LEU A 102 8.27 7.01 -5.51
CA LEU A 102 7.11 7.27 -4.67
C LEU A 102 7.22 6.52 -3.34
N LEU A 103 6.75 7.13 -2.27
CA LEU A 103 6.43 6.45 -1.02
C LEU A 103 4.92 6.42 -0.88
N GLY A 104 4.35 5.23 -0.90
CA GLY A 104 2.93 4.99 -0.74
C GLY A 104 2.55 4.62 0.69
N LYS A 105 1.38 5.12 1.12
CA LYS A 105 0.66 4.63 2.28
C LYS A 105 -0.78 4.39 1.89
N GLY A 106 -1.20 3.14 2.01
CA GLY A 106 -2.52 2.69 1.62
C GLY A 106 -3.36 2.24 2.80
N ASN A 107 -4.65 2.30 2.60
CA ASN A 107 -5.64 1.58 3.38
C ASN A 107 -6.77 1.13 2.47
N GLY A 108 -7.45 0.06 2.86
CA GLY A 108 -8.54 -0.44 2.06
C GLY A 108 -9.37 -1.49 2.76
N THR A 109 -10.31 -2.02 1.98
CA THR A 109 -11.23 -3.07 2.40
C THR A 109 -11.35 -4.08 1.28
N ILE A 110 -11.08 -5.33 1.59
CA ILE A 110 -11.42 -6.46 0.74
C ILE A 110 -12.80 -6.97 1.15
N GLU A 111 -13.70 -7.09 0.19
CA GLU A 111 -15.08 -7.50 0.40
C GLU A 111 -15.42 -8.68 -0.53
N THR A 112 -16.02 -9.71 0.04
CA THR A 112 -16.54 -10.88 -0.69
C THR A 112 -17.88 -10.58 -1.34
N MET A 113 -18.33 -11.43 -2.25
CA MET A 113 -19.62 -11.25 -2.93
C MET A 113 -20.84 -11.31 -1.99
N ASP A 114 -20.71 -11.98 -0.83
CA ASP A 114 -21.76 -12.07 0.20
C ASP A 114 -21.66 -10.95 1.27
N GLY A 115 -20.76 -9.97 1.07
CA GLY A 115 -20.62 -8.76 1.90
C GLY A 115 -19.77 -8.91 3.14
N GLN A 116 -19.05 -10.03 3.29
CA GLN A 116 -18.04 -10.17 4.34
C GLN A 116 -16.82 -9.32 3.99
N ASN A 117 -16.16 -8.73 4.97
CA ASN A 117 -15.06 -7.83 4.68
C ASN A 117 -13.93 -7.89 5.70
N ILE A 118 -12.75 -7.47 5.25
CA ILE A 118 -11.55 -7.25 6.08
C ILE A 118 -10.88 -5.96 5.66
N THR A 119 -10.44 -5.17 6.63
CA THR A 119 -9.68 -3.95 6.37
C THR A 119 -8.18 -4.20 6.45
N TRP A 120 -7.43 -3.39 5.75
CA TRP A 120 -5.98 -3.45 5.73
C TRP A 120 -5.34 -2.07 5.66
N ILE A 121 -4.07 -2.00 6.05
CA ILE A 121 -3.19 -0.85 5.84
C ILE A 121 -1.90 -1.33 5.17
N SER A 122 -1.31 -0.47 4.32
CA SER A 122 -0.06 -0.78 3.64
C SER A 122 0.95 0.36 3.67
N SER A 123 2.20 0.00 3.41
CA SER A 123 3.27 0.94 3.09
C SER A 123 4.15 0.34 2.00
N ASP A 124 4.42 1.10 0.96
CA ASP A 124 5.14 0.65 -0.22
C ASP A 124 6.10 1.70 -0.77
N ILE A 125 7.00 1.25 -1.62
CA ILE A 125 7.91 2.05 -2.42
C ILE A 125 7.60 1.77 -3.89
N GLY A 126 7.20 2.80 -4.63
CA GLY A 126 7.07 2.80 -6.07
C GLY A 126 8.36 3.24 -6.74
N ARG A 127 8.75 2.55 -7.79
CA ARG A 127 9.82 2.95 -8.70
C ARG A 127 9.32 2.95 -10.13
N GLN A 128 9.65 4.02 -10.85
CA GLN A 128 9.41 4.07 -12.28
C GLN A 128 10.56 3.35 -13.00
N ILE A 129 10.19 2.36 -13.81
CA ILE A 129 11.10 1.62 -14.67
C ILE A 129 10.49 1.64 -16.07
N ASP A 130 11.17 2.27 -17.01
CA ASP A 130 10.62 2.60 -18.32
C ASP A 130 9.30 3.38 -18.18
N ASP A 131 8.22 2.90 -18.78
CA ASP A 131 6.90 3.55 -18.74
C ASP A 131 5.97 2.98 -17.64
N LYS A 132 6.52 2.20 -16.69
CA LYS A 132 5.74 1.50 -15.66
C LYS A 132 6.19 1.90 -14.27
N TRP A 133 5.23 1.90 -13.35
CA TRP A 133 5.52 1.95 -11.92
C TRP A 133 5.47 0.53 -11.34
N LEU A 134 6.52 0.18 -10.61
CA LEU A 134 6.58 -1.04 -9.81
C LEU A 134 6.56 -0.66 -8.34
N PHE A 135 5.56 -1.14 -7.61
CA PHE A 135 5.42 -0.94 -6.18
C PHE A 135 5.73 -2.24 -5.45
N ASN A 136 6.49 -2.13 -4.37
CA ASN A 136 6.76 -3.24 -3.46
C ASN A 136 6.52 -2.76 -2.04
N GLY A 137 5.80 -3.53 -1.25
CA GLY A 137 5.38 -3.10 0.06
C GLY A 137 5.00 -4.21 1.01
N ILE A 138 4.44 -3.78 2.13
CA ILE A 138 3.93 -4.63 3.19
C ILE A 138 2.50 -4.21 3.48
N THR A 139 1.60 -5.17 3.56
CA THR A 139 0.21 -5.00 3.97
C THR A 139 -0.04 -5.72 5.28
N LEU A 140 -0.72 -5.04 6.19
CA LEU A 140 -1.16 -5.55 7.48
C LEU A 140 -2.68 -5.66 7.44
N PHE A 141 -3.21 -6.85 7.68
CA PHE A 141 -4.63 -7.10 7.76
C PHE A 141 -5.12 -7.00 9.20
N ASN A 142 -6.29 -6.42 9.38
CA ASN A 142 -6.98 -6.41 10.66
C ASN A 142 -7.65 -7.78 10.92
N ASN A 143 -8.28 -7.89 12.07
CA ASN A 143 -9.11 -9.05 12.38
C ASN A 143 -10.49 -8.93 11.69
N THR A 144 -11.05 -10.06 11.28
CA THR A 144 -12.43 -10.19 10.79
C THR A 144 -13.11 -11.37 11.47
N GLU A 145 -14.43 -11.31 11.58
CA GLU A 145 -15.26 -12.46 12.03
C GLU A 145 -15.66 -13.37 10.84
N SER A 146 -15.24 -13.02 9.63
CA SER A 146 -15.53 -13.78 8.41
C SER A 146 -14.75 -15.08 8.36
N ASP A 147 -15.45 -16.19 8.16
CA ASP A 147 -14.83 -17.50 7.97
C ASP A 147 -14.02 -17.54 6.66
N SER A 148 -14.55 -16.98 5.57
CA SER A 148 -13.90 -17.00 4.26
C SER A 148 -12.65 -16.12 4.19
N LEU A 149 -12.59 -15.02 4.96
CA LEU A 149 -11.45 -14.14 5.05
C LEU A 149 -10.51 -14.45 6.23
N SER A 150 -10.79 -15.51 6.99
CA SER A 150 -10.04 -15.87 8.23
C SER A 150 -8.55 -16.10 7.98
N ILE A 151 -8.17 -16.54 6.79
CA ILE A 151 -6.76 -16.72 6.41
C ILE A 151 -5.96 -15.42 6.46
N LEU A 152 -6.64 -14.28 6.35
CA LEU A 152 -6.02 -12.93 6.40
C LEU A 152 -5.99 -12.36 7.83
N ASN A 153 -6.63 -13.00 8.81
CA ASN A 153 -6.76 -12.47 10.17
C ASN A 153 -5.42 -12.17 10.82
N ASN A 154 -5.23 -10.89 11.20
CA ASN A 154 -4.00 -10.39 11.86
C ASN A 154 -2.72 -10.79 11.12
N SER A 155 -2.81 -11.01 9.81
CA SER A 155 -1.68 -11.45 9.00
C SER A 155 -0.91 -10.26 8.42
N VAL A 156 0.30 -10.56 7.98
CA VAL A 156 1.18 -9.66 7.24
C VAL A 156 1.41 -10.25 5.86
N ALA A 157 1.29 -9.43 4.83
CA ALA A 157 1.60 -9.84 3.46
C ALA A 157 2.68 -8.95 2.85
N LEU A 158 3.52 -9.53 2.01
CA LEU A 158 4.29 -8.78 1.03
C LEU A 158 3.37 -8.44 -0.14
N THR A 159 3.52 -7.24 -0.68
CA THR A 159 2.72 -6.78 -1.83
C THR A 159 3.63 -6.39 -2.98
N LYS A 160 3.16 -6.67 -4.18
CA LYS A 160 3.77 -6.20 -5.42
C LYS A 160 2.66 -5.74 -6.36
N SER A 161 2.79 -4.51 -6.84
CA SER A 161 1.88 -3.94 -7.84
C SER A 161 2.67 -3.46 -9.05
N GLU A 162 2.09 -3.62 -10.22
CA GLU A 162 2.63 -3.10 -11.46
C GLU A 162 1.58 -2.25 -12.17
N SER A 163 1.88 -0.96 -12.39
CA SER A 163 1.03 -0.09 -13.20
C SER A 163 1.37 -0.26 -14.67
N GLY A 164 0.36 -0.33 -15.52
CA GLY A 164 0.52 -0.50 -16.96
C GLY A 164 -0.83 -0.61 -17.65
N PRO A 165 -0.87 -1.10 -18.90
CA PRO A 165 -2.14 -1.36 -19.58
C PRO A 165 -2.99 -2.42 -18.87
N ILE A 166 -2.36 -3.30 -18.12
CA ILE A 166 -3.00 -4.28 -17.24
C ILE A 166 -2.31 -4.09 -15.89
N LEU A 167 -3.05 -3.54 -14.93
CA LEU A 167 -2.63 -3.48 -13.54
C LEU A 167 -2.70 -4.88 -12.95
N ALA A 168 -1.67 -5.27 -12.26
CA ALA A 168 -1.59 -6.56 -11.58
C ALA A 168 -1.09 -6.34 -10.15
N ASP A 169 -1.90 -6.73 -9.20
CA ASP A 169 -1.59 -6.68 -7.77
C ASP A 169 -1.51 -8.08 -7.19
N TYR A 170 -0.44 -8.35 -6.46
CA TYR A 170 -0.20 -9.63 -5.82
C TYR A 170 0.12 -9.45 -4.35
N MET A 171 -0.39 -10.35 -3.52
CA MET A 171 -0.05 -10.42 -2.10
C MET A 171 0.35 -11.84 -1.70
N TRP A 172 1.38 -11.96 -0.85
CA TRP A 172 1.89 -13.21 -0.29
C TRP A 172 1.95 -13.10 1.22
N LEU A 173 1.27 -14.00 1.94
CA LEU A 173 1.36 -14.03 3.40
C LEU A 173 2.78 -14.34 3.86
N LEU A 174 3.22 -13.61 4.89
CA LEU A 174 4.43 -13.93 5.63
C LEU A 174 4.06 -14.91 6.75
N GLU A 175 4.68 -16.09 6.73
CA GLU A 175 4.58 -17.08 7.81
C GLU A 175 5.44 -16.73 9.03
#